data_15372d0f76b1d81c26f8148242091249
#
_entry.id   15372d0f76b1d81c26f8148242091249
#
_cell.length_a   1.000
_cell.length_b   1.000
_cell.length_c   1.000
_cell.angle_alpha   90.00
_cell.angle_beta   90.00
_cell.angle_gamma   90.00
#
_symmetry.space_group_name_H-M   'P 1'
#
loop_
_entity.id
_entity.type
_entity.pdbx_description
1 polymer ?
#
loop_
_entity_poly.entity_id
_entity_poly.type
_entity_poly.pdbx_seq_one_letter_code
_entity_poly.pdbx_strand_id
1 'polypeptide(L)'
;MKIILLLFLHFMFLFSTEIGFKETRYMVALDFERVKHGSLFVKEENLIIKYTKPSVETISYLSDRITILKDEETLEYTFEEYPKSQYMGLILKAIIKDEYSTLDEMFEVKKENNIVKLLGKPIVYSIIESISIEKSDNLNKKIIINMTNKDIVTIETIN
;
A
#
# COMPACT_ATOMS: atom_id res chain seq x y z
N MET A 1 -9.32 -48.42 6.46
CA MET A 1 -9.83 -47.21 7.10
C MET A 1 -8.66 -46.27 7.43
N LYS A 2 -7.76 -45.98 6.46
CA LYS A 2 -6.58 -45.10 6.65
C LYS A 2 -6.35 -44.12 5.48
N ILE A 3 -7.28 -43.99 4.54
CA ILE A 3 -7.10 -43.16 3.34
C ILE A 3 -7.91 -41.85 3.40
N ILE A 4 -8.84 -41.69 4.35
CA ILE A 4 -9.72 -40.51 4.44
C ILE A 4 -9.06 -39.35 5.20
N LEU A 5 -7.97 -39.60 5.95
CA LEU A 5 -7.32 -38.56 6.76
C LEU A 5 -6.34 -37.67 5.97
N LEU A 6 -6.00 -38.04 4.73
CA LEU A 6 -4.99 -37.31 3.93
C LEU A 6 -5.61 -36.21 3.03
N LEU A 7 -6.93 -36.17 2.89
CA LEU A 7 -7.63 -35.22 2.01
C LEU A 7 -8.05 -33.90 2.73
N PHE A 8 -7.91 -33.84 4.06
CA PHE A 8 -8.31 -32.67 4.84
C PHE A 8 -7.18 -31.65 5.04
N LEU A 9 -5.95 -31.95 4.61
CA LEU A 9 -4.78 -31.08 4.86
C LEU A 9 -4.46 -30.15 3.70
N HIS A 10 -5.21 -30.16 2.59
CA HIS A 10 -4.93 -29.32 1.41
C HIS A 10 -5.90 -28.17 1.21
N PHE A 11 -6.74 -27.88 2.20
CA PHE A 11 -7.64 -26.73 2.16
C PHE A 11 -7.14 -25.61 3.10
N MET A 12 -5.84 -25.33 3.09
CA MET A 12 -5.37 -24.03 3.51
C MET A 12 -5.77 -23.04 2.41
N PHE A 13 -6.99 -22.52 2.53
CA PHE A 13 -7.42 -21.37 1.77
C PHE A 13 -6.42 -20.25 2.02
N LEU A 14 -5.70 -19.88 0.99
CA LEU A 14 -5.00 -18.61 0.90
C LEU A 14 -6.08 -17.51 0.91
N PHE A 15 -6.56 -17.15 2.08
CA PHE A 15 -7.41 -15.98 2.25
C PHE A 15 -6.53 -14.76 1.99
N SER A 16 -6.57 -14.27 0.76
CA SER A 16 -6.19 -12.90 0.49
C SER A 16 -7.19 -12.01 1.20
N THR A 17 -6.80 -11.40 2.30
CA THR A 17 -7.69 -10.48 3.02
C THR A 17 -7.78 -9.20 2.22
N GLU A 18 -8.97 -8.91 1.70
CA GLU A 18 -9.28 -7.63 1.07
C GLU A 18 -9.55 -6.59 2.16
N ILE A 19 -8.84 -5.47 2.13
CA ILE A 19 -8.93 -4.40 3.11
C ILE A 19 -9.53 -3.18 2.42
N GLY A 20 -10.71 -2.76 2.86
CA GLY A 20 -11.31 -1.50 2.42
C GLY A 20 -10.52 -0.29 2.91
N PHE A 21 -10.51 0.81 2.15
CA PHE A 21 -9.87 2.04 2.58
C PHE A 21 -10.53 3.29 2.02
N LYS A 22 -10.28 4.40 2.73
CA LYS A 22 -10.48 5.77 2.26
C LYS A 22 -9.11 6.43 2.14
N GLU A 23 -8.80 6.99 0.99
CA GLU A 23 -7.63 7.83 0.74
C GLU A 23 -8.09 9.28 0.65
N THR A 24 -7.44 10.16 1.40
CA THR A 24 -7.60 11.60 1.30
C THR A 24 -6.26 12.20 0.92
N ARG A 25 -6.18 12.94 -0.19
CA ARG A 25 -4.98 13.66 -0.61
C ARG A 25 -5.24 15.16 -0.57
N TYR A 26 -4.51 15.86 0.28
CA TYR A 26 -4.47 17.31 0.30
C TYR A 26 -3.28 17.80 -0.53
N MET A 27 -3.57 18.58 -1.59
CA MET A 27 -2.59 19.15 -2.50
C MET A 27 -2.37 20.62 -2.11
N VAL A 28 -1.26 20.88 -1.41
CA VAL A 28 -0.97 22.22 -0.83
C VAL A 28 -0.91 23.31 -1.88
N ALA A 29 -0.27 23.04 -3.02
CA ALA A 29 -0.13 24.04 -4.09
C ALA A 29 -1.46 24.50 -4.70
N LEU A 30 -2.52 23.69 -4.58
CA LEU A 30 -3.84 23.96 -5.16
C LEU A 30 -4.88 24.31 -4.10
N ASP A 31 -4.52 24.19 -2.82
CA ASP A 31 -5.47 24.27 -1.68
C ASP A 31 -6.70 23.37 -1.93
N PHE A 32 -6.45 22.14 -2.34
CA PHE A 32 -7.50 21.24 -2.81
C PHE A 32 -7.36 19.84 -2.17
N GLU A 33 -8.49 19.32 -1.73
CA GLU A 33 -8.59 17.95 -1.20
C GLU A 33 -9.31 17.04 -2.19
N ARG A 34 -8.73 15.85 -2.41
CA ARG A 34 -9.34 14.78 -3.19
C ARG A 34 -9.51 13.53 -2.35
N VAL A 35 -10.71 12.98 -2.36
CA VAL A 35 -11.04 11.74 -1.65
C VAL A 35 -11.27 10.62 -2.65
N LYS A 36 -10.67 9.45 -2.38
CA LYS A 36 -10.90 8.21 -3.10
C LYS A 36 -11.31 7.12 -2.11
N HIS A 37 -12.11 6.17 -2.57
CA HIS A 37 -12.45 4.96 -1.83
C HIS A 37 -12.07 3.74 -2.64
N GLY A 38 -11.71 2.67 -1.96
CA GLY A 38 -11.32 1.44 -2.63
C GLY A 38 -11.05 0.30 -1.68
N SER A 39 -10.44 -0.72 -2.24
CA SER A 39 -9.90 -1.85 -1.50
C SER A 39 -8.50 -2.19 -1.98
N LEU A 40 -7.73 -2.79 -1.09
CA LEU A 40 -6.39 -3.27 -1.40
C LEU A 40 -6.22 -4.69 -0.87
N PHE A 41 -5.42 -5.48 -1.55
CA PHE A 41 -5.07 -6.82 -1.11
C PHE A 41 -3.69 -7.23 -1.66
N VAL A 42 -3.04 -8.08 -0.89
CA VAL A 42 -1.78 -8.70 -1.30
C VAL A 42 -2.07 -10.14 -1.69
N LYS A 43 -1.74 -10.49 -2.92
CA LYS A 43 -1.82 -11.86 -3.43
C LYS A 43 -0.43 -12.30 -3.84
N GLU A 44 0.11 -13.31 -3.14
CA GLU A 44 1.51 -13.72 -3.27
C GLU A 44 2.43 -12.51 -2.98
N GLU A 45 3.22 -12.07 -3.98
CA GLU A 45 4.08 -10.90 -3.88
C GLU A 45 3.49 -9.65 -4.53
N ASN A 46 2.31 -9.75 -5.12
CA ASN A 46 1.65 -8.63 -5.81
C ASN A 46 0.75 -7.84 -4.86
N LEU A 47 0.77 -6.51 -4.98
CA LEU A 47 -0.19 -5.62 -4.33
C LEU A 47 -1.18 -5.13 -5.37
N ILE A 48 -2.48 -5.28 -5.10
CA ILE A 48 -3.54 -4.80 -5.98
C ILE A 48 -4.37 -3.79 -5.21
N ILE A 49 -4.57 -2.61 -5.80
CA ILE A 49 -5.37 -1.52 -5.27
C ILE A 49 -6.52 -1.27 -6.25
N LYS A 50 -7.75 -1.40 -5.79
CA LYS A 50 -8.94 -1.13 -6.58
C LYS A 50 -9.65 0.11 -6.04
N TYR A 51 -9.65 1.18 -6.79
CA TYR A 51 -10.48 2.34 -6.50
C TYR A 51 -11.89 2.14 -7.07
N THR A 52 -12.89 2.55 -6.29
CA THR A 52 -14.31 2.45 -6.67
C THR A 52 -14.98 3.81 -6.79
N LYS A 53 -14.41 4.84 -6.14
CA LYS A 53 -14.90 6.22 -6.16
C LYS A 53 -13.74 7.21 -6.14
N PRO A 54 -13.84 8.35 -6.82
CA PRO A 54 -14.91 8.83 -7.71
C PRO A 54 -14.93 8.11 -9.07
N SER A 55 -13.83 7.47 -9.47
CA SER A 55 -13.71 6.68 -10.69
C SER A 55 -13.22 5.27 -10.40
N VAL A 56 -13.55 4.33 -11.26
CA VAL A 56 -13.04 2.96 -11.18
C VAL A 56 -11.64 2.91 -11.78
N GLU A 57 -10.68 2.43 -10.99
CA GLU A 57 -9.29 2.31 -11.39
C GLU A 57 -8.68 1.12 -10.63
N THR A 58 -7.90 0.29 -11.32
CA THR A 58 -7.14 -0.79 -10.67
C THR A 58 -5.65 -0.58 -10.91
N ILE A 59 -4.88 -0.52 -9.83
CA ILE A 59 -3.43 -0.42 -9.86
C ILE A 59 -2.87 -1.73 -9.32
N SER A 60 -2.02 -2.41 -10.12
CA SER A 60 -1.37 -3.65 -9.73
C SER A 60 0.14 -3.47 -9.73
N TYR A 61 0.76 -3.65 -8.57
CA TYR A 61 2.21 -3.72 -8.42
C TYR A 61 2.62 -5.18 -8.55
N LEU A 62 3.21 -5.53 -9.67
CA LEU A 62 3.74 -6.85 -9.99
C LEU A 62 5.22 -6.94 -9.61
N SER A 63 5.88 -8.04 -9.93
CA SER A 63 7.31 -8.24 -9.62
C SER A 63 8.25 -7.31 -10.39
N ASP A 64 7.88 -6.93 -11.62
CA ASP A 64 8.73 -6.20 -12.57
C ASP A 64 8.10 -4.90 -13.10
N ARG A 65 6.82 -4.65 -12.83
CA ARG A 65 6.08 -3.52 -13.36
C ARG A 65 4.90 -3.10 -12.50
N ILE A 66 4.39 -1.92 -12.81
CA ILE A 66 3.08 -1.46 -12.37
C ILE A 66 2.14 -1.46 -13.58
N THR A 67 0.91 -1.94 -13.40
CA THR A 67 -0.16 -1.81 -14.39
C THR A 67 -1.29 -0.97 -13.81
N ILE A 68 -1.86 -0.08 -14.62
CA ILE A 68 -2.96 0.78 -14.26
C ILE A 68 -4.07 0.55 -15.29
N LEU A 69 -5.18 -0.03 -14.84
CA LEU A 69 -6.38 -0.22 -15.65
C LEU A 69 -7.40 0.86 -15.27
N LYS A 70 -7.77 1.68 -16.23
CA LYS A 70 -8.77 2.74 -16.08
C LYS A 70 -9.51 2.94 -17.40
N ASP A 71 -10.86 3.04 -17.33
CA ASP A 71 -11.72 3.29 -18.49
C ASP A 71 -11.43 2.34 -19.68
N GLU A 72 -11.19 1.03 -19.38
CA GLU A 72 -10.82 -0.03 -20.33
C GLU A 72 -9.41 0.11 -20.95
N GLU A 73 -8.68 1.16 -20.62
CA GLU A 73 -7.29 1.35 -21.04
C GLU A 73 -6.32 0.80 -20.00
N THR A 74 -5.27 0.13 -20.46
CA THR A 74 -4.19 -0.38 -19.61
C THR A 74 -2.90 0.38 -19.91
N LEU A 75 -2.32 0.98 -18.85
CA LEU A 75 -0.99 1.56 -18.89
C LEU A 75 -0.03 0.65 -18.14
N GLU A 76 1.16 0.46 -18.67
CA GLU A 76 2.22 -0.34 -18.02
C GLU A 76 3.50 0.47 -17.91
N TYR A 77 4.16 0.36 -16.74
CA TYR A 77 5.46 0.98 -16.45
C TYR A 77 6.36 -0.06 -15.83
N THR A 78 7.45 -0.40 -16.51
CA THR A 78 8.44 -1.34 -15.97
C THR A 78 9.31 -0.68 -14.92
N PHE A 79 9.76 -1.44 -13.92
CA PHE A 79 10.64 -0.92 -12.88
C PHE A 79 12.06 -0.68 -13.39
N GLU A 80 12.43 -1.28 -14.52
CA GLU A 80 13.69 -1.02 -15.20
C GLU A 80 13.73 0.42 -15.77
N GLU A 81 12.65 0.85 -16.42
CA GLU A 81 12.56 2.21 -17.00
C GLU A 81 12.19 3.26 -15.96
N TYR A 82 11.34 2.89 -14.97
CA TYR A 82 10.81 3.78 -13.93
C TYR A 82 11.05 3.21 -12.52
N PRO A 83 12.31 3.15 -12.05
CA PRO A 83 12.65 2.45 -10.78
C PRO A 83 11.88 2.98 -9.56
N LYS A 84 11.56 4.28 -9.54
CA LYS A 84 10.85 4.90 -8.41
C LYS A 84 9.37 4.51 -8.34
N SER A 85 8.78 4.02 -9.43
CA SER A 85 7.36 3.63 -9.45
C SER A 85 7.05 2.44 -8.54
N GLN A 86 8.04 1.59 -8.24
CA GLN A 86 7.88 0.46 -7.33
C GLN A 86 7.76 0.85 -5.85
N TYR A 87 8.27 2.03 -5.45
CA TYR A 87 8.41 2.38 -4.03
C TYR A 87 7.09 2.39 -3.28
N MET A 88 6.04 2.96 -3.85
CA MET A 88 4.74 2.98 -3.20
C MET A 88 4.18 1.57 -2.97
N GLY A 89 4.34 0.68 -3.93
CA GLY A 89 3.95 -0.73 -3.80
C GLY A 89 4.70 -1.45 -2.68
N LEU A 90 6.03 -1.26 -2.61
CA LEU A 90 6.87 -1.84 -1.55
C LEU A 90 6.46 -1.31 -0.17
N ILE A 91 6.26 0.01 -0.06
CA ILE A 91 5.86 0.67 1.19
C ILE A 91 4.51 0.16 1.67
N LEU A 92 3.48 0.19 0.84
CA LEU A 92 2.14 -0.24 1.21
C LEU A 92 2.10 -1.73 1.56
N LYS A 93 2.80 -2.57 0.80
CA LYS A 93 2.92 -4.01 1.09
C LYS A 93 3.55 -4.26 2.46
N ALA A 94 4.65 -3.59 2.77
CA ALA A 94 5.31 -3.69 4.07
C ALA A 94 4.42 -3.22 5.23
N ILE A 95 3.67 -2.13 5.03
CA ILE A 95 2.72 -1.61 6.05
C ILE A 95 1.57 -2.59 6.29
N ILE A 96 1.03 -3.19 5.23
CA ILE A 96 -0.07 -4.16 5.34
C ILE A 96 0.37 -5.41 6.11
N LYS A 97 1.57 -5.92 5.79
CA LYS A 97 2.17 -7.11 6.40
C LYS A 97 2.83 -6.83 7.76
N ASP A 98 2.96 -5.58 8.19
CA ASP A 98 3.76 -5.16 9.36
C ASP A 98 5.26 -5.53 9.27
N GLU A 99 5.78 -5.64 8.05
CA GLU A 99 7.16 -6.06 7.74
C GLU A 99 8.07 -4.84 7.50
N TYR A 100 8.16 -3.93 8.47
CA TYR A 100 8.88 -2.66 8.32
C TYR A 100 10.39 -2.80 8.09
N SER A 101 10.99 -3.91 8.51
CA SER A 101 12.42 -4.19 8.26
C SER A 101 12.77 -4.29 6.78
N THR A 102 11.80 -4.61 5.92
CA THR A 102 12.01 -4.62 4.47
C THR A 102 12.18 -3.23 3.87
N LEU A 103 11.91 -2.18 4.64
CA LEU A 103 12.02 -0.78 4.26
C LEU A 103 13.30 -0.10 4.77
N ASP A 104 14.21 -0.81 5.41
CA ASP A 104 15.40 -0.24 6.08
C ASP A 104 16.34 0.50 5.13
N GLU A 105 16.38 0.16 3.84
CA GLU A 105 17.14 0.91 2.84
C GLU A 105 16.51 2.26 2.50
N MET A 106 15.18 2.35 2.57
CA MET A 106 14.40 3.53 2.19
C MET A 106 14.11 4.46 3.37
N PHE A 107 13.97 3.91 4.58
CA PHE A 107 13.53 4.66 5.75
C PHE A 107 14.32 4.32 7.00
N GLU A 108 14.46 5.31 7.89
CA GLU A 108 14.76 5.08 9.31
C GLU A 108 13.45 4.77 10.02
N VAL A 109 13.37 3.58 10.65
CA VAL A 109 12.14 3.10 11.31
C VAL A 109 12.21 3.42 12.81
N LYS A 110 11.20 4.16 13.32
CA LYS A 110 11.02 4.44 14.75
C LYS A 110 9.67 3.90 15.20
N LYS A 111 9.65 3.19 16.32
CA LYS A 111 8.44 2.62 16.92
C LYS A 111 8.21 3.22 18.30
N GLU A 112 7.08 3.85 18.49
CA GLU A 112 6.67 4.47 19.75
C GLU A 112 5.22 4.08 20.06
N ASN A 113 5.02 3.22 21.07
CA ASN A 113 3.68 2.69 21.42
C ASN A 113 2.96 2.06 20.21
N ASN A 114 1.81 2.62 19.82
CA ASN A 114 0.99 2.19 18.69
C ASN A 114 1.32 2.94 17.37
N ILE A 115 2.36 3.78 17.37
CA ILE A 115 2.78 4.58 16.22
C ILE A 115 4.10 4.05 15.67
N VAL A 116 4.14 3.84 14.36
CA VAL A 116 5.37 3.59 13.61
C VAL A 116 5.65 4.79 12.73
N LYS A 117 6.83 5.39 12.88
CA LYS A 117 7.31 6.49 12.05
C LYS A 117 8.42 6.00 11.13
N LEU A 118 8.28 6.30 9.84
CA LEU A 118 9.26 6.04 8.80
C LEU A 118 9.80 7.39 8.31
N LEU A 119 11.08 7.67 8.53
CA LEU A 119 11.72 8.90 8.07
C LEU A 119 12.47 8.60 6.78
N GLY A 120 12.17 9.32 5.72
CA GLY A 120 12.73 9.08 4.39
C GLY A 120 14.25 9.25 4.34
N LYS A 121 14.96 8.23 3.85
CA LYS A 121 16.37 8.29 3.50
C LYS A 121 16.56 8.89 2.10
N PRO A 122 17.78 9.28 1.71
CA PRO A 122 18.03 9.97 0.42
C PRO A 122 17.39 9.30 -0.81
N ILE A 123 17.29 7.97 -0.83
CA ILE A 123 16.73 7.21 -1.95
C ILE A 123 15.24 7.53 -2.21
N VAL A 124 14.45 7.80 -1.17
CA VAL A 124 13.02 8.14 -1.29
C VAL A 124 12.70 9.59 -0.93
N TYR A 125 13.61 10.30 -0.29
CA TYR A 125 13.38 11.66 0.22
C TYR A 125 13.01 12.67 -0.88
N SER A 126 13.38 12.41 -2.12
CA SER A 126 12.95 13.23 -3.26
C SER A 126 11.43 13.15 -3.54
N ILE A 127 10.72 12.21 -2.93
CA ILE A 127 9.29 11.98 -3.12
C ILE A 127 8.56 12.00 -1.77
N ILE A 128 9.07 11.25 -0.77
CA ILE A 128 8.43 11.06 0.54
C ILE A 128 9.37 11.55 1.63
N GLU A 129 8.89 12.52 2.42
CA GLU A 129 9.60 13.04 3.57
C GLU A 129 9.48 12.10 4.78
N SER A 130 8.25 11.68 5.08
CA SER A 130 7.98 10.78 6.20
C SER A 130 6.63 10.07 6.05
N ILE A 131 6.49 8.95 6.77
CA ILE A 131 5.23 8.23 6.92
C ILE A 131 4.98 8.01 8.41
N SER A 132 3.76 8.27 8.88
CA SER A 132 3.29 7.94 10.21
C SER A 132 2.17 6.91 10.11
N ILE A 133 2.28 5.80 10.85
CA ILE A 133 1.31 4.72 10.85
C ILE A 133 0.79 4.58 12.29
N GLU A 134 -0.46 4.90 12.48
CA GLU A 134 -1.18 4.69 13.74
C GLU A 134 -1.96 3.39 13.63
N LYS A 135 -1.76 2.49 14.59
CA LYS A 135 -2.53 1.25 14.70
C LYS A 135 -3.59 1.45 15.76
N SER A 136 -4.86 1.39 15.38
CA SER A 136 -5.97 1.20 16.28
C SER A 136 -6.30 -0.29 16.40
N ASP A 137 -7.17 -0.68 17.34
CA ASP A 137 -7.44 -2.09 17.61
C ASP A 137 -7.79 -2.89 16.36
N ASN A 138 -7.16 -4.06 16.23
CA ASN A 138 -7.54 -5.18 15.35
C ASN A 138 -7.63 -4.97 13.84
N LEU A 139 -6.70 -4.31 13.19
CA LEU A 139 -6.55 -4.20 11.73
C LEU A 139 -6.76 -2.79 11.16
N ASN A 140 -7.37 -1.88 11.89
CA ASN A 140 -7.54 -0.51 11.42
C ASN A 140 -6.21 0.26 11.55
N LYS A 141 -5.74 0.79 10.44
CA LYS A 141 -4.53 1.61 10.36
C LYS A 141 -4.89 2.96 9.78
N LYS A 142 -4.30 4.00 10.35
CA LYS A 142 -4.27 5.33 9.73
C LYS A 142 -2.84 5.59 9.31
N ILE A 143 -2.64 5.76 8.00
CA ILE A 143 -1.34 5.99 7.38
C ILE A 143 -1.33 7.42 6.88
N ILE A 144 -0.36 8.23 7.33
CA ILE A 144 -0.17 9.61 6.90
C ILE A 144 1.17 9.69 6.18
N ILE A 145 1.16 10.02 4.91
CA ILE A 145 2.34 10.16 4.06
C ILE A 145 2.56 11.64 3.79
N ASN A 146 3.66 12.19 4.29
CA ASN A 146 4.09 13.54 4.01
C ASN A 146 5.01 13.53 2.78
N MET A 147 4.59 14.18 1.73
CA MET A 147 5.34 14.28 0.49
C MET A 147 6.31 15.47 0.55
N THR A 148 7.41 15.40 -0.17
CA THR A 148 8.41 16.49 -0.21
C THR A 148 7.87 17.79 -0.79
N ASN A 149 6.88 17.71 -1.70
CA ASN A 149 6.17 18.88 -2.23
C ASN A 149 5.11 19.43 -1.26
N LYS A 150 5.09 18.95 -0.01
CA LYS A 150 4.15 19.29 1.06
C LYS A 150 2.73 18.74 0.90
N ASP A 151 2.43 18.01 -0.16
CA ASP A 151 1.18 17.25 -0.23
C ASP A 151 1.11 16.23 0.91
N ILE A 152 -0.10 15.97 1.40
CA ILE A 152 -0.35 14.99 2.45
C ILE A 152 -1.32 13.95 1.91
N VAL A 153 -0.95 12.67 2.01
CA VAL A 153 -1.84 11.55 1.69
C VAL A 153 -2.19 10.83 2.99
N THR A 154 -3.47 10.75 3.30
CA THR A 154 -3.98 9.99 4.44
C THR A 154 -4.75 8.78 3.93
N ILE A 155 -4.39 7.59 4.39
CA ILE A 155 -5.09 6.34 4.08
C ILE A 155 -5.64 5.79 5.39
N GLU A 156 -6.95 5.62 5.47
CA GLU A 156 -7.65 5.03 6.61
C GLU A 156 -8.24 3.69 6.16
N THR A 157 -7.76 2.59 6.76
CA THR A 157 -8.33 1.27 6.47
C THR A 157 -9.69 1.13 7.14
N ILE A 158 -10.62 0.49 6.45
CA ILE A 158 -12.00 0.28 6.86
C ILE A 158 -12.25 -1.23 6.81
N ASN A 159 -12.63 -1.82 7.92
CA ASN A 159 -13.04 -3.23 8.02
C ASN A 159 -14.56 -3.35 7.97
#